data_7620c2e30a05d60231881b1443c00c38
#
_entry.id   7620c2e30a05d60231881b1443c00c38
#
_cell.length_a   1.000
_cell.length_b   1.000
_cell.length_c   1.000
_cell.angle_alpha   90.00
_cell.angle_beta   90.00
_cell.angle_gamma   90.00
#
_symmetry.space_group_name_H-M   'P 1'
#
loop_
_entity.id
_entity.type
_entity.pdbx_description
1 polymer ?
#
loop_
_entity_poly.entity_id
_entity_poly.type
_entity_poly.pdbx_seq_one_letter_code
_entity_poly.pdbx_strand_id
1 'polypeptide(L)'
;VVEVPRSPALQKAPTAAVQVVTASCDAVPADAPHALGVNYWFQAASHGAPYTVRLRVVGRRRDAGFGDPASSFDVVRTVTDVVPGSGPVAVTLRVVDVAPGQWDVWVVPEEDDRPGAPAQDLAAGSASGASGFSPLVRVQGPGVRVAAWPTLVVLAAALGVTVQSALAGAVGLPRGRLLAVALLACLIGLAGAKTYYLLTHPASGRAGGGRDGMSVQGFIIASITTLVLGAAAWSMPVGSVLGVTAPALLAGLAVGRLGCFFGGCCAGRPTASRWGVWSSDRRIGVRRVPTQLLEATSAAVLVVPAALIVSANPATGLQVFVGFLAAYILGRQLLFPWRSIPRATRHGRTLTMVASGAALVAAAGSLLAGVPW
;
A
#
# COMPACT_ATOMS: atom_id res chain seq x y z
N VAL A 1 7.84 24.89 4.70
CA VAL A 1 8.22 24.16 3.47
C VAL A 1 9.00 22.94 3.91
N VAL A 2 8.40 21.75 3.85
CA VAL A 2 9.08 20.50 4.19
C VAL A 2 10.05 20.20 3.06
N GLU A 3 11.33 20.35 3.32
CA GLU A 3 12.38 19.94 2.40
C GLU A 3 12.41 18.41 2.41
N VAL A 4 11.71 17.79 1.46
CA VAL A 4 11.73 16.32 1.25
C VAL A 4 13.04 16.01 0.54
N PRO A 5 13.95 15.24 1.14
CA PRO A 5 15.17 14.82 0.45
C PRO A 5 14.79 14.11 -0.84
N ARG A 6 15.32 14.57 -1.97
CA ARG A 6 15.12 13.94 -3.29
C ARG A 6 15.57 12.50 -3.21
N SER A 7 14.63 11.58 -3.37
CA SER A 7 14.93 10.14 -3.44
C SER A 7 15.63 9.86 -4.77
N PRO A 8 16.86 9.36 -4.78
CA PRO A 8 17.50 8.97 -6.02
C PRO A 8 16.82 7.73 -6.58
N ALA A 9 16.42 7.82 -7.83
CA ALA A 9 16.12 6.66 -8.63
C ALA A 9 17.37 5.77 -8.68
N LEU A 10 17.22 4.46 -8.40
CA LEU A 10 18.29 3.45 -8.48
C LEU A 10 19.55 3.81 -7.67
N GLN A 11 19.44 3.87 -6.36
CA GLN A 11 20.63 4.05 -5.52
C GLN A 11 21.51 2.80 -5.59
N LYS A 12 22.75 3.01 -6.08
CA LYS A 12 23.92 2.22 -5.72
C LYS A 12 23.88 2.06 -4.19
N ALA A 13 24.02 0.83 -3.68
CA ALA A 13 24.05 0.58 -2.24
C ALA A 13 24.93 1.62 -1.55
N PRO A 14 24.44 2.32 -0.52
CA PRO A 14 25.22 3.36 0.12
C PRO A 14 26.52 2.78 0.68
N THR A 15 27.58 3.55 0.63
CA THR A 15 28.91 3.17 1.12
C THR A 15 28.91 2.87 2.62
N ALA A 16 27.90 3.35 3.37
CA ALA A 16 27.68 3.06 4.77
C ALA A 16 26.55 2.02 4.93
N ALA A 17 26.83 0.90 5.60
CA ALA A 17 25.86 -0.14 5.88
C ALA A 17 24.69 0.34 6.78
N VAL A 18 24.91 1.41 7.55
CA VAL A 18 23.93 1.96 8.52
C VAL A 18 23.61 3.40 8.20
N GLN A 19 22.33 3.76 8.33
CA GLN A 19 21.84 5.14 8.17
C GLN A 19 20.74 5.42 9.22
N VAL A 20 20.81 6.56 9.89
CA VAL A 20 19.71 7.06 10.72
C VAL A 20 18.69 7.76 9.84
N VAL A 21 17.42 7.44 10.03
CA VAL A 21 16.30 8.09 9.34
C VAL A 21 15.98 9.40 10.06
N THR A 22 16.34 10.51 9.46
CA THR A 22 15.99 11.83 9.97
C THR A 22 14.60 12.22 9.49
N ALA A 23 13.68 12.44 10.43
CA ALA A 23 12.34 12.94 10.17
C ALA A 23 12.10 14.16 11.06
N SER A 24 12.60 15.31 10.65
CA SER A 24 12.32 16.58 11.29
C SER A 24 11.05 17.21 10.70
N CYS A 25 10.23 17.79 11.56
CA CYS A 25 9.13 18.65 11.18
C CYS A 25 9.15 19.83 12.16
N ASP A 26 9.44 21.03 11.67
CA ASP A 26 9.58 22.23 12.48
C ASP A 26 8.28 22.66 13.21
N ALA A 27 7.15 22.06 12.81
CA ALA A 27 5.84 22.32 13.40
C ALA A 27 5.45 21.35 14.54
N VAL A 28 6.37 20.46 14.97
CA VAL A 28 6.06 19.45 16.00
C VAL A 28 6.38 20.01 17.38
N PRO A 29 5.45 19.94 18.36
CA PRO A 29 5.72 20.33 19.74
C PRO A 29 6.91 19.56 20.34
N ALA A 30 7.65 20.19 21.24
CA ALA A 30 8.85 19.61 21.85
C ALA A 30 8.53 18.36 22.72
N ASP A 31 7.31 18.25 23.22
CA ASP A 31 6.77 17.14 24.02
C ASP A 31 6.15 16.02 23.17
N ALA A 32 6.18 16.13 21.85
CA ALA A 32 5.65 15.10 20.95
C ALA A 32 6.43 13.78 21.07
N PRO A 33 5.78 12.65 20.81
CA PRO A 33 6.45 11.36 20.89
C PRO A 33 7.55 11.22 19.83
N HIS A 34 8.76 10.90 20.24
CA HIS A 34 9.91 10.69 19.38
C HIS A 34 10.16 9.21 19.09
N ALA A 35 10.72 8.96 17.92
CA ALA A 35 11.21 7.64 17.53
C ALA A 35 12.55 7.79 16.77
N LEU A 36 13.31 6.72 16.76
CA LEU A 36 14.53 6.60 15.98
C LEU A 36 14.31 5.55 14.89
N GLY A 37 14.56 5.92 13.64
CA GLY A 37 14.58 5.02 12.49
C GLY A 37 16.02 4.70 12.10
N VAL A 38 16.33 3.43 11.91
CA VAL A 38 17.66 2.97 11.50
C VAL A 38 17.52 2.07 10.28
N ASN A 39 18.20 2.40 9.20
CA ASN A 39 18.30 1.57 8.02
C ASN A 39 19.63 0.85 8.00
N TYR A 40 19.60 -0.47 7.86
CA TYR A 40 20.78 -1.29 7.63
C TYR A 40 20.72 -1.91 6.24
N TRP A 41 21.80 -1.80 5.47
CA TRP A 41 21.90 -2.31 4.11
C TRP A 41 22.91 -3.46 4.04
N PHE A 42 22.54 -4.50 3.30
CA PHE A 42 23.44 -5.60 2.97
C PHE A 42 23.09 -6.20 1.60
N GLN A 43 23.99 -7.03 1.07
CA GLN A 43 23.74 -7.82 -0.13
C GLN A 43 23.19 -9.18 0.28
N ALA A 44 22.09 -9.60 -0.33
CA ALA A 44 21.64 -10.97 -0.17
C ALA A 44 22.69 -11.94 -0.75
N ALA A 45 22.82 -13.11 -0.14
CA ALA A 45 23.65 -14.19 -0.66
C ALA A 45 23.35 -14.44 -2.15
N SER A 46 24.35 -14.80 -2.93
CA SER A 46 24.17 -15.04 -4.38
C SER A 46 23.37 -16.32 -4.65
N HIS A 47 23.54 -17.34 -3.81
CA HIS A 47 22.97 -18.68 -3.98
C HIS A 47 22.56 -19.27 -2.63
N GLY A 48 21.77 -20.34 -2.66
CA GLY A 48 21.35 -21.09 -1.47
C GLY A 48 19.84 -21.09 -1.27
N ALA A 49 19.40 -21.60 -0.12
CA ALA A 49 18.01 -21.54 0.31
C ALA A 49 17.70 -20.18 0.95
N PRO A 50 16.42 -19.77 1.03
CA PRO A 50 16.01 -18.59 1.82
C PRO A 50 16.50 -18.73 3.27
N TYR A 51 17.01 -17.63 3.83
CA TYR A 51 17.68 -17.63 5.12
C TYR A 51 17.18 -16.48 6.01
N THR A 52 17.61 -16.51 7.27
CA THR A 52 17.26 -15.53 8.28
C THR A 52 18.50 -14.70 8.61
N VAL A 53 18.30 -13.41 8.79
CA VAL A 53 19.32 -12.46 9.28
C VAL A 53 18.87 -11.94 10.64
N ARG A 54 19.80 -11.96 11.61
CA ARG A 54 19.60 -11.36 12.92
C ARG A 54 20.52 -10.16 13.06
N LEU A 55 19.94 -9.03 13.45
CA LEU A 55 20.65 -7.77 13.63
C LEU A 55 20.44 -7.28 15.06
N ARG A 56 21.49 -7.11 15.83
CA ARG A 56 21.46 -6.43 17.10
C ARG A 56 21.72 -4.94 16.87
N VAL A 57 20.80 -4.11 17.33
CA VAL A 57 20.88 -2.66 17.16
C VAL A 57 20.94 -2.00 18.52
N VAL A 58 22.06 -1.36 18.79
CA VAL A 58 22.34 -0.66 20.03
C VAL A 58 22.38 0.83 19.76
N GLY A 59 21.69 1.62 20.55
CA GLY A 59 21.72 3.08 20.43
C GLY A 59 22.01 3.76 21.75
N ARG A 60 22.73 4.89 21.70
CA ARG A 60 23.03 5.74 22.84
C ARG A 60 22.86 7.21 22.50
N ARG A 61 22.16 7.93 23.34
CA ARG A 61 22.01 9.40 23.21
C ARG A 61 23.32 10.10 23.61
N ARG A 62 23.78 11.04 22.78
CA ARG A 62 25.07 11.73 22.99
C ARG A 62 25.10 12.56 24.27
N ASP A 63 24.02 13.28 24.54
CA ASP A 63 23.96 14.29 25.62
C ASP A 63 23.39 13.71 26.93
N ALA A 64 23.38 12.40 27.08
CA ALA A 64 22.82 11.74 28.25
C ALA A 64 23.85 11.51 29.35
N GLY A 65 23.48 11.81 30.57
CA GLY A 65 24.21 11.40 31.77
C GLY A 65 24.32 9.88 31.90
N PHE A 66 25.33 9.42 32.56
CA PHE A 66 25.53 7.98 32.84
C PHE A 66 24.35 7.43 33.65
N GLY A 67 23.65 6.40 33.16
CA GLY A 67 22.63 5.67 33.93
C GLY A 67 21.16 6.03 33.63
N ASP A 68 20.86 6.93 32.69
CA ASP A 68 19.48 7.19 32.28
C ASP A 68 18.96 6.08 31.34
N PRO A 69 17.96 5.26 31.74
CA PRO A 69 17.41 4.17 30.93
C PRO A 69 16.80 4.66 29.60
N ALA A 70 16.30 5.91 29.55
CA ALA A 70 15.74 6.50 28.35
C ALA A 70 16.82 6.98 27.35
N SER A 71 18.09 6.88 27.72
CA SER A 71 19.23 7.31 26.92
C SER A 71 19.92 6.21 26.12
N SER A 72 19.47 4.97 26.23
CA SER A 72 20.03 3.84 25.51
C SER A 72 18.96 2.81 25.17
N PHE A 73 19.18 2.03 24.11
CA PHE A 73 18.38 0.87 23.76
C PHE A 73 19.25 -0.23 23.19
N ASP A 74 18.79 -1.47 23.32
CA ASP A 74 19.40 -2.66 22.75
C ASP A 74 18.27 -3.56 22.24
N VAL A 75 18.16 -3.71 20.92
CA VAL A 75 17.05 -4.40 20.25
C VAL A 75 17.57 -5.36 19.20
N VAL A 76 17.09 -6.60 19.24
CA VAL A 76 17.38 -7.59 18.19
C VAL A 76 16.25 -7.59 17.17
N ARG A 77 16.63 -7.47 15.89
CA ARG A 77 15.72 -7.56 14.76
C ARG A 77 16.01 -8.80 13.92
N THR A 78 15.02 -9.67 13.80
CA THR A 78 15.09 -10.85 12.92
C THR A 78 14.38 -10.54 11.59
N VAL A 79 15.05 -10.83 10.49
CA VAL A 79 14.52 -10.76 9.12
C VAL A 79 14.50 -12.17 8.56
N THR A 80 13.33 -12.72 8.38
CA THR A 80 13.13 -14.06 7.81
C THR A 80 12.96 -14.00 6.30
N ASP A 81 13.14 -15.12 5.63
CA ASP A 81 12.88 -15.30 4.20
C ASP A 81 13.67 -14.33 3.30
N VAL A 82 14.93 -14.06 3.64
CA VAL A 82 15.84 -13.36 2.74
C VAL A 82 16.14 -14.28 1.55
N VAL A 83 15.72 -13.84 0.36
CA VAL A 83 15.83 -14.65 -0.86
C VAL A 83 17.21 -14.44 -1.49
N PRO A 84 18.04 -15.51 -1.63
CA PRO A 84 19.31 -15.40 -2.34
C PRO A 84 19.14 -14.88 -3.76
N GLY A 85 20.09 -14.07 -4.25
CA GLY A 85 20.02 -13.43 -5.56
C GLY A 85 19.05 -12.24 -5.66
N SER A 86 18.37 -11.85 -4.57
CA SER A 86 17.48 -10.68 -4.58
C SER A 86 18.23 -9.33 -4.65
N GLY A 87 19.57 -9.34 -4.50
CA GLY A 87 20.41 -8.14 -4.56
C GLY A 87 20.42 -7.35 -3.25
N PRO A 88 20.47 -6.01 -3.31
CA PRO A 88 20.55 -5.19 -2.10
C PRO A 88 19.26 -5.27 -1.27
N VAL A 89 19.44 -5.48 0.02
CA VAL A 89 18.37 -5.54 1.04
C VAL A 89 18.56 -4.38 2.01
N ALA A 90 17.49 -3.67 2.31
CA ALA A 90 17.45 -2.62 3.33
C ALA A 90 16.50 -3.02 4.44
N VAL A 91 16.98 -3.09 5.66
CA VAL A 91 16.16 -3.37 6.84
C VAL A 91 15.95 -2.08 7.62
N THR A 92 14.69 -1.71 7.86
CA THR A 92 14.35 -0.55 8.69
C THR A 92 13.89 -1.00 10.07
N LEU A 93 14.67 -0.67 11.07
CA LEU A 93 14.31 -0.79 12.48
C LEU A 93 13.74 0.54 12.97
N ARG A 94 12.75 0.48 13.86
CA ARG A 94 12.20 1.65 14.53
C ARG A 94 12.13 1.40 16.02
N VAL A 95 12.73 2.29 16.76
CA VAL A 95 12.64 2.34 18.21
C VAL A 95 11.74 3.51 18.56
N VAL A 96 10.61 3.22 19.19
CA VAL A 96 9.63 4.24 19.63
C VAL A 96 9.90 4.64 21.05
N ASP A 97 9.32 5.77 21.46
CA ASP A 97 9.40 6.28 22.84
C ASP A 97 10.84 6.52 23.30
N VAL A 98 11.69 7.00 22.38
CA VAL A 98 13.04 7.44 22.67
C VAL A 98 13.04 8.93 23.06
N ALA A 99 13.99 9.35 23.87
CA ALA A 99 14.15 10.75 24.19
C ALA A 99 14.55 11.58 22.94
N PRO A 100 14.10 12.85 22.85
CA PRO A 100 14.57 13.74 21.79
C PRO A 100 16.07 14.00 21.91
N GLY A 101 16.76 14.14 20.75
CA GLY A 101 18.18 14.45 20.73
C GLY A 101 18.98 13.68 19.70
N GLN A 102 20.31 13.81 19.79
CA GLN A 102 21.27 13.13 18.93
C GLN A 102 21.62 11.75 19.47
N TRP A 103 21.65 10.76 18.59
CA TRP A 103 21.89 9.37 18.92
C TRP A 103 23.03 8.80 18.09
N ASP A 104 23.88 8.02 18.74
CA ASP A 104 24.85 7.15 18.07
C ASP A 104 24.27 5.74 18.07
N VAL A 105 24.29 5.08 16.91
CA VAL A 105 23.67 3.76 16.70
C VAL A 105 24.69 2.82 16.07
N TRP A 106 24.76 1.63 16.62
CA TRP A 106 25.57 0.52 16.10
C TRP A 106 24.64 -0.62 15.71
N VAL A 107 24.92 -1.21 14.56
CA VAL A 107 24.24 -2.42 14.08
C VAL A 107 25.28 -3.51 13.95
N VAL A 108 25.08 -4.59 14.67
CA VAL A 108 25.97 -5.76 14.67
C VAL A 108 25.15 -6.97 14.21
N PRO A 109 25.53 -7.59 13.08
CA PRO A 109 24.95 -8.86 12.70
C PRO A 109 25.26 -9.93 13.77
N GLU A 110 24.24 -10.69 14.17
CA GLU A 110 24.42 -11.87 15.01
C GLU A 110 24.50 -13.11 14.12
N GLU A 111 25.45 -13.97 14.41
CA GLU A 111 25.55 -15.26 13.73
C GLU A 111 24.30 -16.11 14.01
N ASP A 112 23.84 -16.82 12.99
CA ASP A 112 22.75 -17.79 13.14
C ASP A 112 23.41 -19.16 13.41
N ASP A 113 23.42 -19.59 14.67
CA ASP A 113 24.00 -20.85 15.13
C ASP A 113 23.31 -22.10 14.53
N ARG A 114 22.34 -21.93 13.64
CA ARG A 114 21.63 -23.05 13.01
C ARG A 114 22.54 -23.77 12.01
N PRO A 115 22.65 -25.11 12.10
CA PRO A 115 23.41 -25.90 11.14
C PRO A 115 22.93 -25.62 9.69
N GLY A 116 23.84 -25.27 8.80
CA GLY A 116 23.57 -24.99 7.40
C GLY A 116 23.16 -23.54 7.09
N ALA A 117 23.20 -22.62 8.05
CA ALA A 117 23.07 -21.20 7.75
C ALA A 117 24.25 -20.77 6.83
N PRO A 118 23.98 -20.05 5.71
CA PRO A 118 25.04 -19.60 4.84
C PRO A 118 25.93 -18.63 5.61
N ALA A 119 27.26 -18.81 5.52
CA ALA A 119 28.21 -17.84 6.03
C ALA A 119 27.89 -16.46 5.43
N GLN A 120 27.52 -15.51 6.27
CA GLN A 120 27.13 -14.18 5.83
C GLN A 120 28.23 -13.21 6.20
N ASP A 121 28.87 -12.65 5.19
CA ASP A 121 29.82 -11.54 5.37
C ASP A 121 29.02 -10.23 5.55
N LEU A 122 28.31 -10.13 6.68
CA LEU A 122 27.54 -8.94 7.04
C LEU A 122 28.43 -8.03 7.89
N ALA A 123 28.76 -6.87 7.36
CA ALA A 123 29.58 -5.91 8.07
C ALA A 123 28.81 -5.24 9.21
N ALA A 124 29.41 -5.17 10.39
CA ALA A 124 28.96 -4.27 11.44
C ALA A 124 29.11 -2.82 10.98
N GLY A 125 28.24 -1.94 11.44
CA GLY A 125 28.26 -0.53 11.06
C GLY A 125 27.70 0.37 12.12
N SER A 126 27.98 1.66 12.00
CA SER A 126 27.45 2.67 12.89
C SER A 126 27.01 3.91 12.13
N ALA A 127 26.08 4.65 12.70
CA ALA A 127 25.64 5.95 12.19
C ALA A 127 25.16 6.82 13.35
N SER A 128 25.18 8.13 13.12
CA SER A 128 24.66 9.11 14.06
C SER A 128 23.53 9.91 13.43
N GLY A 129 22.56 10.32 14.23
CA GLY A 129 21.48 11.16 13.76
C GLY A 129 20.49 11.51 14.86
N ALA A 130 19.59 12.44 14.56
CA ALA A 130 18.56 12.90 15.47
C ALA A 130 17.36 11.95 15.50
N SER A 131 16.76 11.80 16.70
CA SER A 131 15.41 11.25 16.81
C SER A 131 14.40 12.18 16.12
N GLY A 132 13.30 11.63 15.63
CA GLY A 132 12.29 12.37 14.89
C GLY A 132 10.88 12.12 15.38
N PHE A 133 9.91 12.84 14.83
CA PHE A 133 8.50 12.68 15.17
C PHE A 133 8.01 11.28 14.85
N SER A 134 7.58 10.55 15.88
CA SER A 134 7.26 9.12 15.82
C SER A 134 6.31 8.72 14.67
N PRO A 135 5.22 9.44 14.39
CA PRO A 135 4.34 9.11 13.25
C PRO A 135 5.04 9.17 11.89
N LEU A 136 5.92 10.16 11.67
CA LEU A 136 6.70 10.28 10.43
C LEU A 136 7.74 9.18 10.31
N VAL A 137 8.49 8.92 11.37
CA VAL A 137 9.47 7.83 11.40
C VAL A 137 8.84 6.47 11.11
N ARG A 138 7.60 6.23 11.57
CA ARG A 138 6.86 4.97 11.33
C ARG A 138 6.59 4.69 9.85
N VAL A 139 6.39 5.73 9.05
CA VAL A 139 6.02 5.58 7.64
C VAL A 139 7.20 5.71 6.69
N GLN A 140 8.35 6.16 7.17
CA GLN A 140 9.57 6.27 6.37
C GLN A 140 10.27 4.92 6.20
N GLY A 141 11.03 4.80 5.13
CA GLY A 141 11.88 3.66 4.82
C GLY A 141 12.56 3.88 3.47
N PRO A 142 13.64 3.17 3.15
CA PRO A 142 14.29 3.29 1.85
C PRO A 142 13.29 3.06 0.71
N GLY A 143 13.26 3.96 -0.27
CA GLY A 143 12.35 3.90 -1.42
C GLY A 143 10.89 4.27 -1.13
N VAL A 144 10.53 4.60 0.11
CA VAL A 144 9.18 5.05 0.48
C VAL A 144 9.08 6.56 0.36
N ARG A 145 8.02 7.03 -0.31
CA ARG A 145 7.65 8.45 -0.40
C ARG A 145 6.41 8.69 0.46
N VAL A 146 6.59 9.30 1.62
CA VAL A 146 5.54 9.46 2.64
C VAL A 146 4.28 10.14 2.08
N ALA A 147 4.45 11.22 1.30
CA ALA A 147 3.34 11.95 0.71
C ALA A 147 2.70 11.25 -0.51
N ALA A 148 3.35 10.23 -1.11
CA ALA A 148 2.89 9.64 -2.37
C ALA A 148 1.51 8.97 -2.24
N TRP A 149 1.26 8.28 -1.13
CA TRP A 149 -0.03 7.61 -0.95
C TRP A 149 -1.20 8.60 -0.88
N PRO A 150 -1.23 9.60 0.00
CA PRO A 150 -2.35 10.54 0.05
C PRO A 150 -2.49 11.36 -1.25
N THR A 151 -1.39 11.81 -1.85
CA THR A 151 -1.43 12.55 -3.11
C THR A 151 -2.03 11.72 -4.24
N LEU A 152 -1.57 10.48 -4.43
CA LEU A 152 -2.08 9.61 -5.49
C LEU A 152 -3.51 9.13 -5.23
N VAL A 153 -3.96 9.02 -3.98
CA VAL A 153 -5.38 8.76 -3.65
C VAL A 153 -6.26 9.96 -4.05
N VAL A 154 -5.84 11.19 -3.77
CA VAL A 154 -6.57 12.39 -4.19
C VAL A 154 -6.62 12.49 -5.72
N LEU A 155 -5.48 12.26 -6.40
CA LEU A 155 -5.43 12.25 -7.87
C LEU A 155 -6.28 11.13 -8.47
N ALA A 156 -6.32 9.95 -7.84
CA ALA A 156 -7.16 8.82 -8.23
C ALA A 156 -8.65 9.16 -8.12
N ALA A 157 -9.06 9.81 -7.03
CA ALA A 157 -10.43 10.26 -6.85
C ALA A 157 -10.81 11.35 -7.88
N ALA A 158 -9.94 12.34 -8.09
CA ALA A 158 -10.15 13.39 -9.09
C ALA A 158 -10.27 12.81 -10.50
N LEU A 159 -9.37 11.90 -10.89
CA LEU A 159 -9.43 11.21 -12.18
C LEU A 159 -10.72 10.39 -12.32
N GLY A 160 -11.09 9.63 -11.30
CA GLY A 160 -12.33 8.84 -11.30
C GLY A 160 -13.56 9.71 -11.50
N VAL A 161 -13.70 10.80 -10.73
CA VAL A 161 -14.81 11.74 -10.86
C VAL A 161 -14.82 12.42 -12.24
N THR A 162 -13.66 12.78 -12.78
CA THR A 162 -13.54 13.37 -14.12
C THR A 162 -14.01 12.40 -15.21
N VAL A 163 -13.53 11.14 -15.18
CA VAL A 163 -13.94 10.10 -16.13
C VAL A 163 -15.44 9.83 -16.03
N GLN A 164 -15.98 9.72 -14.80
CA GLN A 164 -17.41 9.53 -14.58
C GLN A 164 -18.24 10.67 -15.15
N SER A 165 -17.84 11.92 -14.89
CA SER A 165 -18.55 13.11 -15.38
C SER A 165 -18.49 13.24 -16.91
N ALA A 166 -17.36 12.90 -17.53
CA ALA A 166 -17.21 12.88 -18.99
C ALA A 166 -18.16 11.85 -19.62
N LEU A 167 -18.15 10.62 -19.11
CA LEU A 167 -19.02 9.54 -19.59
C LEU A 167 -20.50 9.82 -19.30
N ALA A 168 -20.82 10.42 -18.17
CA ALA A 168 -22.19 10.82 -17.85
C ALA A 168 -22.80 11.69 -18.94
N GLY A 169 -22.01 12.64 -19.48
CA GLY A 169 -22.47 13.45 -20.59
C GLY A 169 -22.66 12.68 -21.91
N ALA A 170 -21.81 11.71 -22.17
CA ALA A 170 -21.91 10.88 -23.36
C ALA A 170 -23.14 9.97 -23.36
N VAL A 171 -23.60 9.54 -22.16
CA VAL A 171 -24.76 8.65 -21.98
C VAL A 171 -26.05 9.40 -21.59
N GLY A 172 -26.06 10.73 -21.63
CA GLY A 172 -27.26 11.55 -21.33
C GLY A 172 -27.64 11.65 -19.86
N LEU A 173 -26.74 11.32 -18.92
CA LEU A 173 -26.99 11.50 -17.50
C LEU A 173 -26.81 12.97 -17.06
N PRO A 174 -27.57 13.45 -16.06
CA PRO A 174 -27.45 14.81 -15.54
C PRO A 174 -26.12 14.99 -14.77
N ARG A 175 -25.10 15.51 -15.46
CA ARG A 175 -23.72 15.64 -14.96
C ARG A 175 -23.63 16.27 -13.56
N GLY A 176 -24.35 17.37 -13.33
CA GLY A 176 -24.30 18.09 -12.04
C GLY A 176 -24.82 17.25 -10.87
N ARG A 177 -25.93 16.55 -11.08
CA ARG A 177 -26.49 15.64 -10.04
C ARG A 177 -25.56 14.47 -9.77
N LEU A 178 -25.05 13.84 -10.83
CA LEU A 178 -24.12 12.72 -10.67
C LEU A 178 -22.82 13.15 -9.99
N LEU A 179 -22.28 14.33 -10.35
CA LEU A 179 -21.09 14.88 -9.70
C LEU A 179 -21.32 15.09 -8.19
N ALA A 180 -22.46 15.67 -7.80
CA ALA A 180 -22.79 15.87 -6.39
C ALA A 180 -22.88 14.52 -5.63
N VAL A 181 -23.54 13.51 -6.22
CA VAL A 181 -23.60 12.15 -5.63
C VAL A 181 -22.23 11.52 -5.55
N ALA A 182 -21.37 11.67 -6.58
CA ALA A 182 -20.04 11.11 -6.60
C ALA A 182 -19.11 11.72 -5.53
N LEU A 183 -19.18 13.04 -5.35
CA LEU A 183 -18.44 13.72 -4.28
C LEU A 183 -18.92 13.29 -2.90
N LEU A 184 -20.23 13.18 -2.70
CA LEU A 184 -20.81 12.64 -1.48
C LEU A 184 -20.38 11.19 -1.24
N ALA A 185 -20.38 10.35 -2.29
CA ALA A 185 -19.94 8.96 -2.22
C ALA A 185 -18.45 8.85 -1.85
N CYS A 186 -17.60 9.75 -2.32
CA CYS A 186 -16.20 9.81 -1.89
C CYS A 186 -16.08 10.14 -0.39
N LEU A 187 -16.83 11.11 0.10
CA LEU A 187 -16.80 11.50 1.52
C LEU A 187 -17.32 10.39 2.43
N ILE A 188 -18.51 9.85 2.12
CA ILE A 188 -19.10 8.74 2.87
C ILE A 188 -18.25 7.48 2.75
N GLY A 189 -17.63 7.25 1.58
CA GLY A 189 -16.67 6.18 1.36
C GLY A 189 -15.46 6.27 2.29
N LEU A 190 -14.88 7.45 2.49
CA LEU A 190 -13.80 7.65 3.45
C LEU A 190 -14.22 7.35 4.89
N ALA A 191 -15.40 7.80 5.28
CA ALA A 191 -15.99 7.47 6.58
C ALA A 191 -16.21 5.95 6.72
N GLY A 192 -16.76 5.31 5.69
CA GLY A 192 -16.97 3.87 5.62
C GLY A 192 -15.65 3.07 5.70
N ALA A 193 -14.60 3.54 5.02
CA ALA A 193 -13.27 2.93 5.11
C ALA A 193 -12.73 2.92 6.54
N LYS A 194 -12.94 4.00 7.27
CA LYS A 194 -12.51 4.14 8.67
C LYS A 194 -13.36 3.27 9.60
N THR A 195 -14.68 3.37 9.48
CA THR A 195 -15.64 2.62 10.31
C THR A 195 -15.43 1.10 10.15
N TYR A 196 -15.36 0.63 8.91
CA TYR A 196 -15.14 -0.80 8.63
C TYR A 196 -13.81 -1.29 9.23
N TYR A 197 -12.73 -0.48 9.11
CA TYR A 197 -11.45 -0.83 9.69
C TYR A 197 -11.55 -0.97 11.23
N LEU A 198 -12.19 -0.02 11.90
CA LEU A 198 -12.35 -0.04 13.36
C LEU A 198 -13.20 -1.23 13.83
N LEU A 199 -14.22 -1.61 13.08
CA LEU A 199 -15.08 -2.76 13.40
C LEU A 199 -14.36 -4.10 13.21
N THR A 200 -13.52 -4.21 12.17
CA THR A 200 -12.82 -5.48 11.86
C THR A 200 -11.50 -5.67 12.59
N HIS A 201 -10.96 -4.63 13.27
CA HIS A 201 -9.71 -4.68 14.01
C HIS A 201 -9.84 -4.11 15.44
N PRO A 202 -10.71 -4.70 16.30
CA PRO A 202 -11.02 -4.10 17.60
C PRO A 202 -9.87 -4.16 18.63
N ALA A 203 -8.99 -5.15 18.55
CA ALA A 203 -7.94 -5.39 19.55
C ALA A 203 -6.55 -4.85 19.13
N SER A 204 -6.17 -4.97 17.88
CA SER A 204 -4.86 -4.50 17.37
C SER A 204 -4.75 -2.97 17.37
N GLY A 205 -5.88 -2.27 17.44
CA GLY A 205 -5.93 -0.83 17.53
C GLY A 205 -5.43 -0.22 18.82
N ARG A 206 -5.35 -0.97 19.90
CA ARG A 206 -5.05 -0.42 21.25
C ARG A 206 -3.57 -0.48 21.63
N ALA A 207 -2.84 -1.49 21.19
CA ALA A 207 -1.46 -1.72 21.60
C ALA A 207 -0.36 -1.07 20.73
N GLY A 208 -0.70 -0.47 19.60
CA GLY A 208 0.30 0.04 18.65
C GLY A 208 -0.14 1.22 17.78
N GLY A 209 -1.02 2.11 18.25
CA GLY A 209 -1.47 3.26 17.45
C GLY A 209 -2.41 2.87 16.30
N GLY A 210 -3.15 1.78 16.41
CA GLY A 210 -4.02 1.17 15.40
C GLY A 210 -5.24 1.98 14.96
N ARG A 211 -5.23 3.29 15.20
CA ARG A 211 -6.16 4.23 14.60
C ARG A 211 -5.80 4.61 13.15
N ASP A 212 -4.63 4.19 12.65
CA ASP A 212 -4.08 4.69 11.38
C ASP A 212 -4.47 3.88 10.14
N GLY A 213 -5.26 2.82 10.28
CA GLY A 213 -5.71 1.98 9.17
C GLY A 213 -7.00 2.49 8.51
N MET A 214 -7.12 2.21 7.22
CA MET A 214 -8.34 2.38 6.42
C MET A 214 -8.58 1.11 5.59
N SER A 215 -9.85 0.72 5.44
CA SER A 215 -10.24 -0.45 4.66
C SER A 215 -10.80 -0.05 3.30
N VAL A 216 -10.19 -0.56 2.23
CA VAL A 216 -10.72 -0.38 0.86
C VAL A 216 -12.10 -1.01 0.71
N GLN A 217 -12.39 -2.11 1.40
CA GLN A 217 -13.72 -2.74 1.38
C GLN A 217 -14.79 -1.81 1.93
N GLY A 218 -14.54 -1.19 3.09
CA GLY A 218 -15.45 -0.22 3.67
C GLY A 218 -15.69 1.00 2.77
N PHE A 219 -14.63 1.48 2.11
CA PHE A 219 -14.75 2.55 1.11
C PHE A 219 -15.69 2.15 -0.04
N ILE A 220 -15.43 1.00 -0.68
CA ILE A 220 -16.20 0.54 -1.85
C ILE A 220 -17.67 0.31 -1.48
N ILE A 221 -17.95 -0.38 -0.38
CA ILE A 221 -19.32 -0.66 0.08
C ILE A 221 -20.08 0.66 0.29
N ALA A 222 -19.53 1.56 1.09
CA ALA A 222 -20.17 2.82 1.42
C ALA A 222 -20.35 3.72 0.19
N SER A 223 -19.35 3.81 -0.69
CA SER A 223 -19.43 4.61 -1.92
C SER A 223 -20.46 4.07 -2.91
N ILE A 224 -20.50 2.76 -3.15
CA ILE A 224 -21.48 2.16 -4.06
C ILE A 224 -22.88 2.32 -3.50
N THR A 225 -23.09 2.07 -2.20
CA THR A 225 -24.38 2.28 -1.56
C THR A 225 -24.84 3.73 -1.72
N THR A 226 -23.97 4.71 -1.51
CA THR A 226 -24.28 6.14 -1.68
C THR A 226 -24.63 6.47 -3.14
N LEU A 227 -23.90 5.91 -4.11
CA LEU A 227 -24.21 6.10 -5.53
C LEU A 227 -25.56 5.53 -5.90
N VAL A 228 -25.89 4.32 -5.45
CA VAL A 228 -27.20 3.67 -5.72
C VAL A 228 -28.35 4.46 -5.10
N LEU A 229 -28.23 4.82 -3.81
CA LEU A 229 -29.26 5.59 -3.11
C LEU A 229 -29.43 6.99 -3.69
N GLY A 230 -28.34 7.67 -4.02
CA GLY A 230 -28.36 8.98 -4.64
C GLY A 230 -28.93 8.95 -6.07
N ALA A 231 -28.64 7.92 -6.85
CA ALA A 231 -29.22 7.71 -8.16
C ALA A 231 -30.75 7.52 -8.04
N ALA A 232 -31.21 6.68 -7.13
CA ALA A 232 -32.63 6.44 -6.88
C ALA A 232 -33.32 7.72 -6.40
N ALA A 233 -32.75 8.44 -5.44
CA ALA A 233 -33.33 9.68 -4.89
C ALA A 233 -33.49 10.80 -5.94
N TRP A 234 -32.62 10.85 -6.94
CA TRP A 234 -32.67 11.84 -8.02
C TRP A 234 -33.23 11.29 -9.33
N SER A 235 -33.91 10.13 -9.26
CA SER A 235 -34.56 9.46 -10.41
C SER A 235 -33.60 9.26 -11.60
N MET A 236 -32.33 8.98 -11.32
CA MET A 236 -31.35 8.61 -12.35
C MET A 236 -31.38 7.08 -12.53
N PRO A 237 -31.23 6.57 -13.76
CA PRO A 237 -31.17 5.13 -14.01
C PRO A 237 -29.93 4.52 -13.35
N VAL A 238 -30.14 3.72 -12.30
CA VAL A 238 -29.07 3.14 -11.46
C VAL A 238 -28.08 2.33 -12.31
N GLY A 239 -28.57 1.54 -13.28
CA GLY A 239 -27.72 0.76 -14.17
C GLY A 239 -26.73 1.64 -14.95
N SER A 240 -27.22 2.74 -15.54
CA SER A 240 -26.35 3.67 -16.30
C SER A 240 -25.38 4.41 -15.38
N VAL A 241 -25.80 4.81 -14.16
CA VAL A 241 -24.91 5.42 -13.16
C VAL A 241 -23.80 4.47 -12.76
N LEU A 242 -24.10 3.21 -12.47
CA LEU A 242 -23.09 2.18 -12.16
C LEU A 242 -22.21 1.90 -13.37
N GLY A 243 -22.79 1.89 -14.58
CA GLY A 243 -22.08 1.68 -15.83
C GLY A 243 -20.96 2.69 -16.04
N VAL A 244 -21.23 4.00 -15.92
CA VAL A 244 -20.20 5.04 -16.03
C VAL A 244 -19.24 5.07 -14.82
N THR A 245 -19.67 4.49 -13.69
CA THR A 245 -18.81 4.36 -12.50
C THR A 245 -17.75 3.26 -12.67
N ALA A 246 -18.03 2.21 -13.44
CA ALA A 246 -17.06 1.12 -13.63
C ALA A 246 -15.71 1.60 -14.19
N PRO A 247 -15.63 2.26 -15.38
CA PRO A 247 -14.37 2.76 -15.90
C PRO A 247 -13.76 3.87 -15.02
N ALA A 248 -14.57 4.68 -14.35
CA ALA A 248 -14.13 5.68 -13.41
C ALA A 248 -13.42 5.07 -12.18
N LEU A 249 -14.01 4.04 -11.60
CA LEU A 249 -13.43 3.30 -10.47
C LEU A 249 -12.15 2.58 -10.88
N LEU A 250 -12.12 1.96 -12.05
CA LEU A 250 -10.93 1.28 -12.58
C LEU A 250 -9.78 2.27 -12.82
N ALA A 251 -10.06 3.46 -13.39
CA ALA A 251 -9.07 4.52 -13.56
C ALA A 251 -8.51 5.00 -12.21
N GLY A 252 -9.39 5.21 -11.23
CA GLY A 252 -8.99 5.54 -9.87
C GLY A 252 -8.16 4.44 -9.20
N LEU A 253 -8.52 3.17 -9.39
CA LEU A 253 -7.76 2.02 -8.88
C LEU A 253 -6.38 1.93 -9.51
N ALA A 254 -6.23 2.18 -10.81
CA ALA A 254 -4.94 2.18 -11.49
C ALA A 254 -3.97 3.18 -10.85
N VAL A 255 -4.39 4.43 -10.66
CA VAL A 255 -3.57 5.47 -10.02
C VAL A 255 -3.37 5.19 -8.52
N GLY A 256 -4.41 4.76 -7.81
CA GLY A 256 -4.32 4.45 -6.38
C GLY A 256 -3.33 3.32 -6.06
N ARG A 257 -3.15 2.34 -6.96
CA ARG A 257 -2.15 1.28 -6.81
C ARG A 257 -0.71 1.77 -6.95
N LEU A 258 -0.47 2.81 -7.75
CA LEU A 258 0.83 3.49 -7.77
C LEU A 258 1.11 4.16 -6.41
N GLY A 259 0.07 4.69 -5.75
CA GLY A 259 0.18 5.20 -4.37
C GLY A 259 0.62 4.12 -3.38
N CYS A 260 0.12 2.89 -3.50
CA CYS A 260 0.58 1.76 -2.70
C CYS A 260 2.04 1.39 -2.98
N PHE A 261 2.47 1.43 -4.23
CA PHE A 261 3.85 1.13 -4.62
C PHE A 261 4.84 2.12 -4.01
N PHE A 262 4.63 3.42 -4.23
CA PHE A 262 5.51 4.47 -3.70
C PHE A 262 5.36 4.69 -2.18
N GLY A 263 4.19 4.42 -1.63
CA GLY A 263 3.92 4.53 -0.19
C GLY A 263 4.37 3.32 0.64
N GLY A 264 4.92 2.27 -0.01
CA GLY A 264 5.43 1.09 0.69
C GLY A 264 4.35 0.28 1.41
N CYS A 265 3.23 0.00 0.75
CA CYS A 265 2.19 -0.89 1.29
C CYS A 265 1.76 -1.93 0.24
N CYS A 266 1.11 -2.99 0.69
CA CYS A 266 0.59 -4.07 -0.17
C CYS A 266 1.67 -4.71 -1.07
N ALA A 267 2.92 -4.78 -0.63
CA ALA A 267 4.05 -5.25 -1.41
C ALA A 267 3.93 -6.73 -1.80
N GLY A 268 4.56 -7.07 -2.92
CA GLY A 268 4.73 -8.45 -3.34
C GLY A 268 5.83 -9.17 -2.57
N ARG A 269 5.90 -10.49 -2.76
CA ARG A 269 6.93 -11.33 -2.13
C ARG A 269 8.33 -10.97 -2.64
N PRO A 270 9.37 -11.09 -1.79
CA PRO A 270 10.76 -11.02 -2.24
C PRO A 270 11.04 -12.05 -3.35
N THR A 271 11.91 -11.68 -4.30
CA THR A 271 12.22 -12.54 -5.44
C THR A 271 13.62 -12.26 -5.99
N ALA A 272 14.27 -13.31 -6.51
CA ALA A 272 15.49 -13.21 -7.31
C ALA A 272 15.20 -13.02 -8.82
N SER A 273 13.93 -13.05 -9.24
CA SER A 273 13.56 -12.92 -10.65
C SER A 273 14.05 -11.60 -11.24
N ARG A 274 14.53 -11.65 -12.50
CA ARG A 274 14.88 -10.44 -13.28
C ARG A 274 13.72 -9.45 -13.48
N TRP A 275 12.47 -9.95 -13.40
CA TRP A 275 11.25 -9.16 -13.48
C TRP A 275 10.84 -8.52 -12.15
N GLY A 276 11.58 -8.84 -11.07
CA GLY A 276 11.37 -8.21 -9.78
C GLY A 276 11.81 -6.73 -9.81
N VAL A 277 11.04 -5.89 -9.11
CA VAL A 277 11.36 -4.46 -8.94
C VAL A 277 11.74 -4.23 -7.49
N TRP A 278 12.84 -3.49 -7.26
CA TRP A 278 13.22 -3.11 -5.92
C TRP A 278 12.17 -2.17 -5.31
N SER A 279 11.61 -2.55 -4.18
CA SER A 279 10.59 -1.78 -3.46
C SER A 279 10.59 -2.11 -1.98
N SER A 280 10.05 -1.20 -1.17
CA SER A 280 9.98 -1.35 0.28
C SER A 280 8.53 -1.59 0.73
N ASP A 281 8.38 -2.37 1.81
CA ASP A 281 7.13 -2.47 2.57
C ASP A 281 7.16 -1.61 3.84
N ARG A 282 8.03 -0.60 3.89
CA ARG A 282 8.36 0.26 5.04
C ARG A 282 9.22 -0.42 6.10
N ARG A 283 9.39 -1.74 6.05
CA ARG A 283 10.23 -2.53 6.97
C ARG A 283 11.45 -3.09 6.27
N ILE A 284 11.23 -3.63 5.08
CA ILE A 284 12.26 -4.29 4.30
C ILE A 284 12.15 -3.81 2.86
N GLY A 285 13.22 -3.15 2.37
CA GLY A 285 13.44 -2.85 0.97
C GLY A 285 14.20 -3.99 0.33
N VAL A 286 13.66 -4.58 -0.73
CA VAL A 286 14.28 -5.70 -1.46
C VAL A 286 13.65 -5.82 -2.84
N ARG A 287 14.27 -6.56 -3.76
CA ARG A 287 13.62 -6.90 -5.03
C ARG A 287 12.39 -7.78 -4.78
N ARG A 288 11.23 -7.34 -5.29
CA ARG A 288 9.93 -7.97 -5.07
C ARG A 288 9.17 -8.16 -6.38
N VAL A 289 8.27 -9.12 -6.41
CA VAL A 289 7.25 -9.19 -7.47
C VAL A 289 6.42 -7.90 -7.44
N PRO A 290 6.32 -7.14 -8.56
CA PRO A 290 5.68 -5.82 -8.56
C PRO A 290 4.14 -5.93 -8.61
N THR A 291 3.54 -6.59 -7.62
CA THR A 291 2.10 -6.89 -7.60
C THR A 291 1.23 -5.63 -7.65
N GLN A 292 1.68 -4.52 -7.05
CA GLN A 292 0.96 -3.24 -7.11
C GLN A 292 0.91 -2.70 -8.55
N LEU A 293 2.02 -2.80 -9.30
CA LEU A 293 2.08 -2.36 -10.70
C LEU A 293 1.25 -3.28 -11.59
N LEU A 294 1.29 -4.59 -11.36
CA LEU A 294 0.44 -5.55 -12.10
C LEU A 294 -1.06 -5.30 -11.84
N GLU A 295 -1.46 -5.01 -10.59
CA GLU A 295 -2.83 -4.62 -10.27
C GLU A 295 -3.20 -3.27 -10.91
N ALA A 296 -2.28 -2.29 -10.95
CA ALA A 296 -2.51 -1.01 -11.61
C ALA A 296 -2.72 -1.19 -13.12
N THR A 297 -1.87 -1.98 -13.77
CA THR A 297 -1.97 -2.28 -15.20
C THR A 297 -3.26 -3.02 -15.53
N SER A 298 -3.64 -4.03 -14.73
CA SER A 298 -4.89 -4.76 -14.95
C SER A 298 -6.11 -3.85 -14.85
N ALA A 299 -6.14 -2.92 -13.89
CA ALA A 299 -7.20 -1.92 -13.81
C ALA A 299 -7.19 -0.99 -15.03
N ALA A 300 -6.03 -0.46 -15.42
CA ALA A 300 -5.89 0.48 -16.55
C ALA A 300 -6.36 -0.12 -17.88
N VAL A 301 -6.00 -1.38 -18.15
CA VAL A 301 -6.41 -2.09 -19.40
C VAL A 301 -7.92 -2.25 -19.47
N LEU A 302 -8.61 -2.42 -18.34
CA LEU A 302 -10.05 -2.58 -18.30
C LEU A 302 -10.83 -1.25 -18.48
N VAL A 303 -10.20 -0.09 -18.31
CA VAL A 303 -10.87 1.23 -18.41
C VAL A 303 -11.48 1.45 -19.78
N VAL A 304 -10.67 1.28 -20.83
CA VAL A 304 -11.09 1.62 -22.20
C VAL A 304 -12.25 0.75 -22.69
N PRO A 305 -12.17 -0.60 -22.61
CA PRO A 305 -13.31 -1.41 -23.06
C PRO A 305 -14.57 -1.16 -22.23
N ALA A 306 -14.47 -0.94 -20.91
CA ALA A 306 -15.64 -0.60 -20.09
C ALA A 306 -16.27 0.73 -20.53
N ALA A 307 -15.46 1.75 -20.81
CA ALA A 307 -15.94 3.05 -21.27
C ALA A 307 -16.60 2.95 -22.66
N LEU A 308 -16.01 2.22 -23.60
CA LEU A 308 -16.55 2.04 -24.95
C LEU A 308 -17.91 1.33 -24.93
N ILE A 309 -18.04 0.22 -24.16
CA ILE A 309 -19.28 -0.56 -24.12
C ILE A 309 -20.41 0.28 -23.51
N VAL A 310 -20.17 0.96 -22.37
CA VAL A 310 -21.22 1.76 -21.72
C VAL A 310 -21.61 2.99 -22.55
N SER A 311 -20.67 3.57 -23.30
CA SER A 311 -20.97 4.71 -24.18
C SER A 311 -21.76 4.29 -25.42
N ALA A 312 -21.50 3.10 -25.96
CA ALA A 312 -22.23 2.55 -27.11
C ALA A 312 -23.65 2.12 -26.74
N ASN A 313 -23.84 1.55 -25.54
CA ASN A 313 -25.16 1.10 -25.06
C ASN A 313 -25.32 1.34 -23.56
N PRO A 314 -25.84 2.49 -23.13
CA PRO A 314 -26.04 2.81 -21.72
C PRO A 314 -26.97 1.84 -20.95
N ALA A 315 -27.85 1.10 -21.65
CA ALA A 315 -28.73 0.12 -21.04
C ALA A 315 -27.94 -1.09 -20.47
N THR A 316 -26.72 -1.35 -20.95
CA THR A 316 -25.87 -2.43 -20.45
C THR A 316 -25.02 -2.02 -19.23
N GLY A 317 -25.31 -0.86 -18.64
CA GLY A 317 -24.48 -0.28 -17.59
C GLY A 317 -24.27 -1.20 -16.37
N LEU A 318 -25.31 -1.92 -15.94
CA LEU A 318 -25.19 -2.85 -14.80
C LEU A 318 -24.25 -4.03 -15.14
N GLN A 319 -24.39 -4.62 -16.34
CA GLN A 319 -23.51 -5.69 -16.80
C GLN A 319 -22.07 -5.23 -16.90
N VAL A 320 -21.84 -4.02 -17.44
CA VAL A 320 -20.49 -3.42 -17.50
C VAL A 320 -19.91 -3.27 -16.11
N PHE A 321 -20.68 -2.73 -15.16
CA PHE A 321 -20.22 -2.56 -13.79
C PHE A 321 -19.84 -3.90 -13.14
N VAL A 322 -20.76 -4.87 -13.16
CA VAL A 322 -20.54 -6.17 -12.55
C VAL A 322 -19.41 -6.93 -13.24
N GLY A 323 -19.42 -6.99 -14.57
CA GLY A 323 -18.44 -7.76 -15.35
C GLY A 323 -17.01 -7.23 -15.21
N PHE A 324 -16.81 -5.93 -15.37
CA PHE A 324 -15.47 -5.34 -15.29
C PHE A 324 -14.91 -5.30 -13.85
N LEU A 325 -15.78 -5.08 -12.85
CA LEU A 325 -15.36 -5.19 -11.46
C LEU A 325 -15.02 -6.63 -11.10
N ALA A 326 -15.81 -7.60 -11.56
CA ALA A 326 -15.53 -9.03 -11.36
C ALA A 326 -14.21 -9.45 -12.05
N ALA A 327 -13.95 -8.98 -13.28
CA ALA A 327 -12.68 -9.22 -13.97
C ALA A 327 -11.48 -8.68 -13.20
N TYR A 328 -11.57 -7.45 -12.68
CA TYR A 328 -10.53 -6.87 -11.85
C TYR A 328 -10.32 -7.65 -10.54
N ILE A 329 -11.40 -8.01 -9.84
CA ILE A 329 -11.34 -8.79 -8.60
C ILE A 329 -10.72 -10.16 -8.86
N LEU A 330 -11.12 -10.85 -9.93
CA LEU A 330 -10.56 -12.14 -10.33
C LEU A 330 -9.06 -12.03 -10.61
N GLY A 331 -8.64 -11.04 -11.42
CA GLY A 331 -7.22 -10.76 -11.69
C GLY A 331 -6.42 -10.54 -10.40
N ARG A 332 -6.98 -9.76 -9.46
CA ARG A 332 -6.37 -9.54 -8.16
C ARG A 332 -6.24 -10.83 -7.33
N GLN A 333 -7.22 -11.74 -7.37
CA GLN A 333 -7.12 -13.03 -6.69
C GLN A 333 -6.08 -13.96 -7.33
N LEU A 334 -5.89 -13.88 -8.65
CA LEU A 334 -4.82 -14.59 -9.34
C LEU A 334 -3.44 -14.10 -8.91
N LEU A 335 -3.27 -12.79 -8.68
CA LEU A 335 -2.03 -12.18 -8.17
C LEU A 335 -1.78 -12.40 -6.67
N PHE A 336 -2.80 -12.87 -5.92
CA PHE A 336 -2.70 -13.01 -4.46
C PHE A 336 -1.55 -13.91 -3.96
N PRO A 337 -1.17 -15.05 -4.61
CA PRO A 337 -0.05 -15.88 -4.17
C PRO A 337 1.31 -15.14 -4.17
N TRP A 338 1.45 -14.10 -4.98
CA TRP A 338 2.68 -13.29 -5.08
C TRP A 338 2.71 -12.10 -4.12
N ARG A 339 1.69 -11.93 -3.28
CA ARG A 339 1.64 -10.86 -2.27
C ARG A 339 2.24 -11.32 -0.94
N SER A 340 2.84 -10.40 -0.21
CA SER A 340 3.38 -10.64 1.14
C SER A 340 2.32 -10.64 2.24
N ILE A 341 1.04 -10.42 1.90
CA ILE A 341 -0.05 -10.34 2.88
C ILE A 341 -0.53 -11.75 3.23
N PRO A 342 -0.61 -12.10 4.53
CA PRO A 342 -1.14 -13.39 4.95
C PRO A 342 -2.64 -13.51 4.62
N ARG A 343 -3.12 -14.74 4.48
CA ARG A 343 -4.55 -15.01 4.25
C ARG A 343 -5.32 -14.81 5.55
N ALA A 344 -6.37 -14.00 5.50
CA ALA A 344 -7.26 -13.80 6.64
C ALA A 344 -8.20 -15.00 6.87
N THR A 345 -8.58 -15.71 5.79
CA THR A 345 -9.53 -16.83 5.84
C THR A 345 -9.06 -18.00 4.97
N ARG A 346 -9.41 -19.23 5.37
CA ARG A 346 -9.03 -20.45 4.66
C ARG A 346 -9.63 -20.52 3.23
N HIS A 347 -10.92 -20.20 3.09
CA HIS A 347 -11.68 -20.36 1.85
C HIS A 347 -12.02 -19.05 1.14
N GLY A 348 -11.72 -17.89 1.74
CA GLY A 348 -12.14 -16.58 1.20
C GLY A 348 -11.64 -16.31 -0.21
N ARG A 349 -10.41 -16.71 -0.55
CA ARG A 349 -9.86 -16.58 -1.90
C ARG A 349 -10.67 -17.39 -2.91
N THR A 350 -10.91 -18.67 -2.61
CA THR A 350 -11.64 -19.58 -3.51
C THR A 350 -13.08 -19.10 -3.74
N LEU A 351 -13.77 -18.72 -2.66
CA LEU A 351 -15.13 -18.16 -2.76
C LEU A 351 -15.15 -16.88 -3.60
N THR A 352 -14.21 -15.97 -3.38
CA THR A 352 -14.12 -14.73 -4.18
C THR A 352 -13.84 -15.05 -5.66
N MET A 353 -12.95 -15.99 -5.95
CA MET A 353 -12.66 -16.39 -7.34
C MET A 353 -13.88 -17.01 -8.02
N VAL A 354 -14.58 -17.92 -7.35
CA VAL A 354 -15.80 -18.54 -7.88
C VAL A 354 -16.89 -17.50 -8.11
N ALA A 355 -17.15 -16.64 -7.12
CA ALA A 355 -18.16 -15.58 -7.23
C ALA A 355 -17.83 -14.58 -8.34
N SER A 356 -16.56 -14.13 -8.42
CA SER A 356 -16.14 -13.22 -9.47
C SER A 356 -16.15 -13.88 -10.85
N GLY A 357 -15.75 -15.16 -10.96
CA GLY A 357 -15.81 -15.90 -12.20
C GLY A 357 -17.24 -16.08 -12.69
N ALA A 358 -18.16 -16.48 -11.82
CA ALA A 358 -19.58 -16.60 -12.13
C ALA A 358 -20.19 -15.27 -12.56
N ALA A 359 -19.92 -14.18 -11.83
CA ALA A 359 -20.40 -12.84 -12.16
C ALA A 359 -19.87 -12.35 -13.52
N LEU A 360 -18.59 -12.62 -13.82
CA LEU A 360 -17.98 -12.28 -15.10
C LEU A 360 -18.63 -13.04 -16.26
N VAL A 361 -18.82 -14.36 -16.11
CA VAL A 361 -19.46 -15.18 -17.14
C VAL A 361 -20.91 -14.75 -17.37
N ALA A 362 -21.68 -14.49 -16.30
CA ALA A 362 -23.05 -14.02 -16.41
C ALA A 362 -23.13 -12.65 -17.12
N ALA A 363 -22.28 -11.70 -16.75
CA ALA A 363 -22.25 -10.38 -17.38
C ALA A 363 -21.82 -10.45 -18.85
N ALA A 364 -20.78 -11.23 -19.18
CA ALA A 364 -20.34 -11.43 -20.56
C ALA A 364 -21.40 -12.13 -21.42
N GLY A 365 -22.03 -13.19 -20.89
CA GLY A 365 -23.11 -13.90 -21.58
C GLY A 365 -24.30 -13.01 -21.87
N SER A 366 -24.72 -12.18 -20.91
CA SER A 366 -25.81 -11.21 -21.08
C SER A 366 -25.46 -10.13 -22.10
N LEU A 367 -24.23 -9.60 -22.09
CA LEU A 367 -23.75 -8.63 -23.08
C LEU A 367 -23.75 -9.21 -24.50
N LEU A 368 -23.26 -10.45 -24.67
CA LEU A 368 -23.21 -11.13 -25.97
C LEU A 368 -24.61 -11.49 -26.48
N ALA A 369 -25.53 -11.84 -25.59
CA ALA A 369 -26.91 -12.14 -25.92
C ALA A 369 -27.78 -10.88 -26.20
N GLY A 370 -27.22 -9.68 -25.91
CA GLY A 370 -27.96 -8.40 -26.06
C GLY A 370 -29.12 -8.25 -25.07
N VAL A 371 -29.14 -9.02 -23.96
CA VAL A 371 -30.20 -9.00 -22.96
C VAL A 371 -29.77 -8.09 -21.80
N PRO A 372 -30.29 -6.88 -21.63
CA PRO A 372 -30.00 -6.01 -20.49
C PRO A 372 -30.59 -6.58 -19.19
N TRP A 373 -29.92 -6.27 -18.05
CA TRP A 373 -30.38 -6.62 -16.69
C TRP A 373 -31.24 -5.52 -16.10
#